data_9a4d86ed3fc72ea00cf776b375379666
#
_entry.id   9a4d86ed3fc72ea00cf776b375379666
#
_cell.length_a   1.000
_cell.length_b   1.000
_cell.length_c   1.000
_cell.angle_alpha   90.00
_cell.angle_beta   90.00
_cell.angle_gamma   90.00
#
_symmetry.space_group_name_H-M   'P 1'
#
loop_
_entity.id
_entity.type
_entity.pdbx_description
1 polymer ?
#
loop_
_entity_poly.entity_id
_entity_poly.type
_entity_poly.pdbx_seq_one_letter_code
_entity_poly.pdbx_strand_id
1 'polypeptide(L)'
;MKEFTVFMDEGPINNSLIESFEHNINYCLPFNYKLIITKHNRLRVYEDTFDFVNIYGNKDNRGLTFLGYGDIKYGKIEDNLRISDPLYYGIPNLVAFGECGNGDMICFDYRDDPKGCNPRVVLVYHDDYITQEDGTIQMVVNFVANSFEEFMDMLYEYKDEW
;
A
#
# COMPACT_ATOMS: atom_id res chain seq x y z
N MET A 1 -2.57 0.97 18.27
CA MET A 1 -1.60 0.99 17.15
C MET A 1 -0.24 1.36 17.70
N LYS A 2 0.77 0.61 17.30
CA LYS A 2 2.16 0.77 17.72
C LYS A 2 2.72 2.14 17.29
N GLU A 3 3.58 2.74 18.12
CA GLU A 3 4.29 3.96 17.77
C GLU A 3 5.33 3.70 16.67
N PHE A 4 5.56 4.71 15.84
CA PHE A 4 6.57 4.66 14.78
C PHE A 4 7.43 5.94 14.85
N THR A 5 8.63 5.86 14.28
CA THR A 5 9.59 6.96 14.26
C THR A 5 9.74 7.49 12.84
N VAL A 6 9.42 8.76 12.63
CA VAL A 6 9.51 9.39 11.31
C VAL A 6 10.98 9.50 10.89
N PHE A 7 11.31 8.95 9.74
CA PHE A 7 12.61 9.13 9.09
C PHE A 7 12.59 10.37 8.21
N MET A 8 11.55 10.50 7.35
CA MET A 8 11.41 11.58 6.39
C MET A 8 9.95 11.71 5.96
N ASP A 9 9.49 12.92 5.68
CA ASP A 9 8.21 13.17 5.01
C ASP A 9 8.26 14.48 4.21
N GLU A 10 7.19 14.76 3.48
CA GLU A 10 7.00 16.01 2.72
C GLU A 10 6.16 17.03 3.50
N GLY A 11 5.98 16.83 4.80
CA GLY A 11 5.23 17.71 5.67
C GLY A 11 3.72 17.45 5.66
N PRO A 12 2.95 18.28 6.40
CA PRO A 12 1.50 18.14 6.47
C PRO A 12 0.82 18.57 5.18
N ILE A 13 -0.36 17.99 4.93
CA ILE A 13 -1.21 18.36 3.80
C ILE A 13 -2.63 18.69 4.28
N ASN A 14 -3.36 19.39 3.41
CA ASN A 14 -4.76 19.69 3.66
C ASN A 14 -5.60 18.40 3.45
N ASN A 15 -6.55 18.16 4.35
CA ASN A 15 -7.49 17.04 4.25
C ASN A 15 -8.22 16.99 2.91
N SER A 16 -8.44 18.13 2.28
CA SER A 16 -9.13 18.20 0.99
C SER A 16 -8.44 17.40 -0.12
N LEU A 17 -7.11 17.24 -0.06
CA LEU A 17 -6.39 16.42 -1.03
C LEU A 17 -6.74 14.95 -0.91
N ILE A 18 -6.86 14.45 0.31
CA ILE A 18 -7.24 13.05 0.56
C ILE A 18 -8.72 12.83 0.23
N GLU A 19 -9.58 13.77 0.62
CA GLU A 19 -11.01 13.70 0.33
C GLU A 19 -11.29 13.70 -1.18
N SER A 20 -10.56 14.54 -1.94
CA SER A 20 -10.66 14.55 -3.40
C SER A 20 -10.20 13.22 -4.00
N PHE A 21 -9.14 12.65 -3.49
CA PHE A 21 -8.66 11.34 -3.94
C PHE A 21 -9.68 10.24 -3.64
N GLU A 22 -10.23 10.19 -2.42
CA GLU A 22 -11.30 9.24 -2.07
C GLU A 22 -12.51 9.36 -3.00
N HIS A 23 -12.92 10.59 -3.31
CA HIS A 23 -14.02 10.84 -4.24
C HIS A 23 -13.70 10.30 -5.64
N ASN A 24 -12.50 10.54 -6.13
CA ASN A 24 -12.08 10.12 -7.47
C ASN A 24 -11.99 8.59 -7.61
N ILE A 25 -11.50 7.90 -6.60
CA ILE A 25 -11.38 6.43 -6.63
C ILE A 25 -12.64 5.70 -6.17
N ASN A 26 -13.55 6.40 -5.50
CA ASN A 26 -14.81 5.87 -4.97
C ASN A 26 -14.61 4.76 -3.91
N TYR A 27 -13.62 4.93 -3.05
CA TYR A 27 -13.36 4.05 -1.90
C TYR A 27 -13.17 4.90 -0.65
N CYS A 28 -13.52 4.33 0.51
CA CYS A 28 -13.26 4.92 1.81
C CYS A 28 -11.91 4.44 2.34
N LEU A 29 -10.95 5.34 2.50
CA LEU A 29 -9.63 5.01 3.05
C LEU A 29 -9.72 4.84 4.58
N PRO A 30 -8.85 4.00 5.18
CA PRO A 30 -8.87 3.78 6.62
C PRO A 30 -8.65 5.07 7.41
N PHE A 31 -9.39 5.23 8.50
CA PHE A 31 -9.37 6.45 9.31
C PHE A 31 -7.95 6.76 9.85
N ASN A 32 -7.29 5.77 10.45
CA ASN A 32 -5.95 5.99 11.03
C ASN A 32 -4.89 6.24 9.96
N TYR A 33 -5.03 5.64 8.78
CA TYR A 33 -4.18 5.96 7.64
C TYR A 33 -4.29 7.44 7.28
N LYS A 34 -5.52 7.96 7.17
CA LYS A 34 -5.74 9.37 6.82
C LYS A 34 -5.16 10.32 7.87
N LEU A 35 -5.29 9.98 9.16
CA LEU A 35 -4.70 10.79 10.23
C LEU A 35 -3.18 10.87 10.12
N ILE A 36 -2.54 9.76 9.83
CA ILE A 36 -1.07 9.68 9.72
C ILE A 36 -0.59 10.45 8.48
N ILE A 37 -1.18 10.17 7.32
CA ILE A 37 -0.70 10.74 6.06
C ILE A 37 -0.97 12.25 5.96
N THR A 38 -2.02 12.73 6.61
CA THR A 38 -2.33 14.16 6.68
C THR A 38 -1.23 14.94 7.39
N LYS A 39 -0.61 14.34 8.40
CA LYS A 39 0.51 14.95 9.14
C LYS A 39 1.84 14.73 8.45
N HIS A 40 1.98 13.60 7.75
CA HIS A 40 3.25 13.11 7.21
C HIS A 40 3.07 12.63 5.77
N ASN A 41 2.94 13.57 4.85
CA ASN A 41 2.79 13.24 3.42
C ASN A 41 4.04 12.52 2.90
N ARG A 42 3.87 11.50 2.08
CA ARG A 42 4.98 10.68 1.54
C ARG A 42 5.87 10.13 2.66
N LEU A 43 5.26 9.58 3.70
CA LEU A 43 5.92 9.15 4.93
C LEU A 43 6.92 8.02 4.69
N ARG A 44 8.10 8.17 5.28
CA ARG A 44 9.05 7.10 5.54
C ARG A 44 9.31 7.01 7.04
N VAL A 45 9.36 5.80 7.56
CA VAL A 45 9.62 5.52 8.97
C VAL A 45 10.85 4.66 9.11
N TYR A 46 11.50 4.67 10.27
CA TYR A 46 12.62 3.77 10.54
C TYR A 46 12.13 2.31 10.60
N GLU A 47 10.94 2.09 11.18
CA GLU A 47 10.29 0.77 11.26
C GLU A 47 9.54 0.49 9.95
N ASP A 48 10.26 0.37 8.85
CA ASP A 48 9.66 0.31 7.51
C ASP A 48 9.48 -1.11 6.96
N THR A 49 9.87 -2.12 7.71
CA THR A 49 9.93 -3.50 7.24
C THR A 49 8.78 -4.34 7.81
N PHE A 50 8.22 -5.19 6.99
CA PHE A 50 7.20 -6.18 7.38
C PHE A 50 7.51 -7.53 6.77
N ASP A 51 7.12 -8.59 7.50
CA ASP A 51 7.18 -9.98 7.03
C ASP A 51 5.83 -10.38 6.42
N PHE A 52 5.87 -11.26 5.44
CA PHE A 52 4.68 -11.87 4.87
C PHE A 52 5.00 -13.28 4.37
N VAL A 53 3.95 -14.09 4.17
CA VAL A 53 4.07 -15.39 3.53
C VAL A 53 3.40 -15.27 2.17
N ASN A 54 4.14 -15.55 1.10
CA ASN A 54 3.60 -15.43 -0.26
C ASN A 54 2.64 -16.57 -0.59
N ILE A 55 1.98 -16.49 -1.75
CA ILE A 55 1.01 -17.50 -2.19
C ILE A 55 1.63 -18.89 -2.37
N TYR A 56 2.96 -18.99 -2.46
CA TYR A 56 3.69 -20.26 -2.59
C TYR A 56 4.09 -20.85 -1.25
N GLY A 57 3.75 -20.18 -0.13
CA GLY A 57 4.09 -20.62 1.22
C GLY A 57 5.49 -20.22 1.69
N ASN A 58 6.18 -19.35 0.98
CA ASN A 58 7.51 -18.88 1.35
C ASN A 58 7.42 -17.58 2.16
N LYS A 59 8.20 -17.52 3.24
CA LYS A 59 8.33 -16.32 4.06
C LYS A 59 9.31 -15.34 3.40
N ASP A 60 8.93 -14.06 3.34
CA ASP A 60 9.77 -12.99 2.81
C ASP A 60 9.47 -11.68 3.55
N ASN A 61 10.23 -10.64 3.27
CA ASN A 61 10.01 -9.32 3.84
C ASN A 61 10.20 -8.23 2.79
N ARG A 62 9.62 -7.06 3.09
CA ARG A 62 9.77 -5.85 2.25
C ARG A 62 9.83 -4.62 3.14
N GLY A 63 10.53 -3.59 2.65
CA GLY A 63 10.46 -2.26 3.19
C GLY A 63 9.50 -1.39 2.39
N LEU A 64 8.75 -0.49 3.06
CA LEU A 64 7.81 0.38 2.40
C LEU A 64 8.17 1.85 2.52
N THR A 65 7.77 2.62 1.50
CA THR A 65 7.59 4.06 1.56
C THR A 65 6.14 4.36 1.20
N PHE A 66 5.46 5.17 2.01
CA PHE A 66 4.09 5.58 1.70
C PHE A 66 4.07 6.45 0.44
N LEU A 67 3.06 6.25 -0.40
CA LEU A 67 2.77 7.15 -1.52
C LEU A 67 2.21 8.47 -0.98
N GLY A 68 2.42 9.55 -1.71
CA GLY A 68 2.05 10.89 -1.27
C GLY A 68 1.03 11.57 -2.16
N TYR A 69 0.58 12.72 -1.72
CA TYR A 69 -0.48 13.51 -2.34
C TYR A 69 0.04 14.89 -2.75
N GLY A 70 -0.63 15.49 -3.72
CA GLY A 70 -0.36 16.86 -4.11
C GLY A 70 0.88 17.03 -4.99
N ASP A 71 1.46 18.22 -4.94
CA ASP A 71 2.59 18.61 -5.79
C ASP A 71 3.92 18.16 -5.20
N ILE A 72 4.17 16.86 -5.30
CA ILE A 72 5.44 16.23 -4.93
C ILE A 72 6.11 15.65 -6.16
N LYS A 73 7.44 15.51 -6.12
CA LYS A 73 8.22 15.11 -7.29
C LYS A 73 8.13 13.62 -7.59
N TYR A 74 8.11 12.77 -6.57
CA TYR A 74 8.14 11.32 -6.70
C TYR A 74 7.09 10.67 -5.80
N GLY A 75 6.62 9.49 -6.22
CA GLY A 75 5.75 8.66 -5.40
C GLY A 75 4.36 9.22 -5.20
N LYS A 76 3.79 9.86 -6.21
CA LYS A 76 2.40 10.32 -6.18
C LYS A 76 1.44 9.15 -6.19
N ILE A 77 0.47 9.17 -5.31
CA ILE A 77 -0.53 8.10 -5.21
C ILE A 77 -1.33 7.97 -6.52
N GLU A 78 -1.62 9.07 -7.18
CA GLU A 78 -2.37 9.11 -8.45
C GLU A 78 -1.65 8.38 -9.58
N ASP A 79 -0.33 8.41 -9.60
CA ASP A 79 0.48 7.73 -10.61
C ASP A 79 0.47 6.20 -10.43
N ASN A 80 -0.07 5.71 -9.33
CA ASN A 80 -0.13 4.29 -8.98
C ASN A 80 -1.54 3.70 -9.07
N LEU A 81 -2.49 4.39 -9.69
CA LEU A 81 -3.82 3.87 -10.00
C LEU A 81 -3.77 2.75 -11.05
N ARG A 82 -2.65 2.60 -11.75
CA ARG A 82 -2.38 1.51 -12.70
C ARG A 82 -2.51 0.11 -12.11
N ILE A 83 -2.55 -0.01 -10.78
CA ILE A 83 -2.75 -1.30 -10.12
C ILE A 83 -4.06 -1.98 -10.57
N SER A 84 -5.09 -1.19 -10.88
CA SER A 84 -6.37 -1.68 -11.39
C SER A 84 -6.51 -1.57 -12.91
N ASP A 85 -5.53 -0.99 -13.60
CA ASP A 85 -5.58 -0.84 -15.05
C ASP A 85 -5.25 -2.18 -15.74
N PRO A 86 -6.14 -2.71 -16.61
CA PRO A 86 -5.91 -3.97 -17.31
C PRO A 86 -4.64 -4.00 -18.18
N LEU A 87 -4.13 -2.83 -18.60
CA LEU A 87 -2.90 -2.74 -19.38
C LEU A 87 -1.63 -2.93 -18.53
N TYR A 88 -1.76 -2.86 -17.20
CA TYR A 88 -0.63 -3.00 -16.28
C TYR A 88 -0.82 -4.18 -15.34
N TYR A 89 -1.36 -3.94 -14.14
CA TYR A 89 -1.53 -4.99 -13.13
C TYR A 89 -2.87 -5.72 -13.26
N GLY A 90 -3.93 -4.99 -13.66
CA GLY A 90 -5.23 -5.58 -13.95
C GLY A 90 -6.00 -6.13 -12.76
N ILE A 91 -5.77 -5.62 -11.55
CA ILE A 91 -6.42 -6.11 -10.34
C ILE A 91 -7.44 -5.09 -9.87
N PRO A 92 -8.75 -5.30 -10.14
CA PRO A 92 -9.77 -4.37 -9.69
C PRO A 92 -9.90 -4.38 -8.16
N ASN A 93 -10.40 -3.26 -7.61
CA ASN A 93 -10.67 -3.07 -6.19
C ASN A 93 -9.42 -3.11 -5.29
N LEU A 94 -8.25 -2.80 -5.83
CA LEU A 94 -7.03 -2.54 -5.07
C LEU A 94 -6.66 -1.06 -5.19
N VAL A 95 -6.18 -0.48 -4.08
CA VAL A 95 -5.67 0.89 -4.04
C VAL A 95 -4.26 0.87 -3.48
N ALA A 96 -3.25 1.15 -4.30
CA ALA A 96 -1.87 1.22 -3.85
C ALA A 96 -1.68 2.43 -2.94
N PHE A 97 -1.11 2.22 -1.76
CA PHE A 97 -0.80 3.29 -0.81
C PHE A 97 0.68 3.33 -0.40
N GLY A 98 1.44 2.33 -0.78
CA GLY A 98 2.87 2.26 -0.51
C GLY A 98 3.61 1.54 -1.62
N GLU A 99 4.90 1.80 -1.72
CA GLU A 99 5.80 1.15 -2.66
C GLU A 99 6.99 0.54 -1.94
N CYS A 100 7.53 -0.52 -2.50
CA CYS A 100 8.75 -1.17 -2.05
C CYS A 100 9.91 -0.81 -2.96
N GLY A 101 11.13 -0.88 -2.44
CA GLY A 101 12.33 -0.52 -3.21
C GLY A 101 12.57 -1.38 -4.45
N ASN A 102 12.02 -2.60 -4.49
CA ASN A 102 12.13 -3.51 -5.62
C ASN A 102 11.02 -3.34 -6.69
N GLY A 103 10.07 -2.44 -6.46
CA GLY A 103 8.94 -2.19 -7.38
C GLY A 103 7.63 -2.84 -6.98
N ASP A 104 7.59 -3.68 -5.95
CA ASP A 104 6.35 -4.24 -5.43
C ASP A 104 5.48 -3.14 -4.80
N MET A 105 4.16 -3.34 -4.80
CA MET A 105 3.19 -2.36 -4.32
C MET A 105 2.41 -2.89 -3.13
N ILE A 106 2.23 -2.03 -2.13
CA ILE A 106 1.40 -2.32 -0.96
C ILE A 106 0.05 -1.64 -1.18
N CYS A 107 -1.01 -2.44 -1.08
CA CYS A 107 -2.35 -2.00 -1.44
C CYS A 107 -3.37 -2.25 -0.35
N PHE A 108 -4.36 -1.35 -0.28
CA PHE A 108 -5.64 -1.64 0.36
C PHE A 108 -6.46 -2.54 -0.55
N ASP A 109 -7.00 -3.60 0.01
CA ASP A 109 -7.78 -4.61 -0.71
C ASP A 109 -9.26 -4.49 -0.38
N TYR A 110 -10.02 -3.96 -1.35
CA TYR A 110 -11.47 -3.76 -1.24
C TYR A 110 -12.27 -4.85 -1.94
N ARG A 111 -11.64 -5.96 -2.37
CA ARG A 111 -12.31 -6.98 -3.17
C ARG A 111 -13.50 -7.63 -2.45
N ASP A 112 -13.36 -7.86 -1.13
CA ASP A 112 -14.42 -8.51 -0.33
C ASP A 112 -15.47 -7.52 0.19
N ASP A 113 -15.12 -6.23 0.34
CA ASP A 113 -16.00 -5.19 0.85
C ASP A 113 -15.68 -3.84 0.19
N PRO A 114 -16.15 -3.61 -1.04
CA PRO A 114 -15.84 -2.39 -1.80
C PRO A 114 -16.35 -1.09 -1.17
N LYS A 115 -17.33 -1.16 -0.27
CA LYS A 115 -17.94 0.01 0.38
C LYS A 115 -17.47 0.21 1.81
N GLY A 116 -16.66 -0.71 2.34
CA GLY A 116 -16.12 -0.62 3.69
C GLY A 116 -14.96 0.35 3.79
N CYS A 117 -14.62 0.73 5.02
CA CYS A 117 -13.52 1.63 5.35
C CYS A 117 -12.37 0.90 6.09
N ASN A 118 -12.41 -0.42 6.17
CA ASN A 118 -11.40 -1.24 6.82
C ASN A 118 -10.89 -2.36 5.89
N PRO A 119 -10.26 -2.00 4.76
CA PRO A 119 -9.74 -2.99 3.83
C PRO A 119 -8.56 -3.78 4.44
N ARG A 120 -8.35 -4.98 3.93
CA ARG A 120 -7.13 -5.72 4.20
C ARG A 120 -5.94 -5.04 3.51
N VAL A 121 -4.73 -5.41 3.94
CA VAL A 121 -3.48 -4.98 3.31
C VAL A 121 -2.87 -6.17 2.59
N VAL A 122 -2.50 -5.95 1.33
CA VAL A 122 -1.90 -6.96 0.46
C VAL A 122 -0.65 -6.40 -0.23
N LEU A 123 0.25 -7.30 -0.63
CA LEU A 123 1.44 -6.99 -1.42
C LEU A 123 1.28 -7.55 -2.82
N VAL A 124 1.40 -6.71 -3.83
CA VAL A 124 1.32 -7.10 -5.24
C VAL A 124 2.72 -7.19 -5.81
N TYR A 125 3.08 -8.36 -6.33
CA TYR A 125 4.35 -8.53 -7.03
C TYR A 125 4.33 -7.81 -8.38
N HIS A 126 5.44 -7.16 -8.71
CA HIS A 126 5.60 -6.47 -10.01
C HIS A 126 6.14 -7.38 -11.10
N ASP A 127 6.69 -8.53 -10.74
CA ASP A 127 7.44 -9.43 -11.64
C ASP A 127 6.92 -10.87 -11.66
N ASP A 128 5.80 -11.14 -11.02
CA ASP A 128 5.20 -12.47 -10.98
C ASP A 128 3.70 -12.42 -11.26
N TYR A 129 3.21 -13.35 -12.04
CA TYR A 129 1.81 -13.37 -12.48
C TYR A 129 1.25 -14.79 -12.55
N ILE A 130 -0.08 -14.87 -12.55
CA ILE A 130 -0.84 -16.10 -12.72
C ILE A 130 -1.64 -15.98 -14.01
N THR A 131 -1.66 -17.03 -14.82
CA THR A 131 -2.55 -17.12 -15.97
C THR A 131 -3.91 -17.66 -15.49
N GLN A 132 -4.96 -16.90 -15.75
CA GLN A 132 -6.34 -17.26 -15.42
C GLN A 132 -6.87 -18.32 -16.40
N GLU A 133 -7.98 -18.99 -16.03
CA GLU A 133 -8.63 -19.99 -16.88
C GLU A 133 -9.07 -19.42 -18.24
N ASP A 134 -9.43 -18.14 -18.28
CA ASP A 134 -9.83 -17.43 -19.51
C ASP A 134 -8.64 -16.96 -20.36
N GLY A 135 -7.41 -17.25 -19.93
CA GLY A 135 -6.18 -16.86 -20.61
C GLY A 135 -5.65 -15.49 -20.26
N THR A 136 -6.36 -14.71 -19.42
CA THR A 136 -5.88 -13.42 -18.94
C THR A 136 -4.80 -13.59 -17.89
N ILE A 137 -3.93 -12.59 -17.75
CA ILE A 137 -2.84 -12.56 -16.78
C ILE A 137 -3.24 -11.65 -15.64
N GLN A 138 -3.00 -12.11 -14.41
CA GLN A 138 -3.16 -11.31 -13.19
C GLN A 138 -1.88 -11.38 -12.37
N MET A 139 -1.38 -10.23 -11.93
CA MET A 139 -0.21 -10.18 -11.05
C MET A 139 -0.52 -10.85 -9.71
N VAL A 140 0.49 -11.44 -9.10
CA VAL A 140 0.36 -12.16 -7.82
C VAL A 140 0.04 -11.18 -6.70
N VAL A 141 -0.99 -11.50 -5.91
CA VAL A 141 -1.42 -10.76 -4.72
C VAL A 141 -1.18 -11.62 -3.49
N ASN A 142 -0.39 -11.10 -2.55
CA ASN A 142 -0.06 -11.77 -1.29
C ASN A 142 -0.76 -11.07 -0.14
N PHE A 143 -1.41 -11.84 0.74
CA PHE A 143 -1.99 -11.31 1.97
C PHE A 143 -0.89 -10.82 2.91
N VAL A 144 -1.10 -9.68 3.56
CA VAL A 144 -0.17 -9.14 4.57
C VAL A 144 -0.85 -8.96 5.92
N ALA A 145 -1.97 -8.24 5.98
CA ALA A 145 -2.66 -7.94 7.25
C ALA A 145 -4.17 -7.78 7.05
N ASN A 146 -4.92 -7.98 8.14
CA ASN A 146 -6.39 -7.87 8.12
C ASN A 146 -6.89 -6.43 8.12
N SER A 147 -6.04 -5.48 8.55
CA SER A 147 -6.38 -4.07 8.64
C SER A 147 -5.12 -3.21 8.52
N PHE A 148 -5.31 -1.92 8.32
CA PHE A 148 -4.20 -0.96 8.34
C PHE A 148 -3.51 -0.93 9.71
N GLU A 149 -4.29 -0.98 10.81
CA GLU A 149 -3.75 -0.97 12.18
C GLU A 149 -2.89 -2.21 12.45
N GLU A 150 -3.37 -3.38 12.05
CA GLU A 150 -2.58 -4.62 12.16
C GLU A 150 -1.29 -4.52 11.35
N PHE A 151 -1.36 -3.96 10.13
CA PHE A 151 -0.19 -3.73 9.30
C PHE A 151 0.84 -2.83 10.00
N MET A 152 0.40 -1.71 10.56
CA MET A 152 1.29 -0.79 11.29
C MET A 152 1.94 -1.47 12.50
N ASP A 153 1.21 -2.34 13.20
CA ASP A 153 1.72 -3.07 14.37
C ASP A 153 2.75 -4.14 13.99
N MET A 154 2.77 -4.60 12.73
CA MET A 154 3.76 -5.56 12.22
C MET A 154 5.11 -4.93 11.89
N LEU A 155 5.15 -3.62 11.68
CA LEU A 155 6.35 -2.95 11.17
C LEU A 155 7.48 -3.01 12.19
N TYR A 156 8.69 -3.21 11.71
CA TYR A 156 9.91 -3.21 12.52
C TYR A 156 11.06 -2.57 11.75
N GLU A 157 12.06 -2.10 12.50
CA GLU A 157 13.30 -1.61 11.92
C GLU A 157 14.20 -2.79 11.54
N TYR A 158 14.47 -2.92 10.25
CA TYR A 158 15.38 -3.96 9.78
C TYR A 158 16.82 -3.62 10.22
N LYS A 159 17.47 -4.56 10.88
CA LYS A 159 18.86 -4.43 11.28
C LYS A 159 19.67 -5.52 10.61
N ASP A 160 20.64 -5.11 9.79
CA ASP A 160 21.62 -6.05 9.26
C ASP A 160 22.48 -6.57 10.42
N GLU A 161 22.48 -7.88 10.62
CA GLU A 161 23.40 -8.52 11.53
C GLU A 161 24.73 -8.70 10.80
N TRP A 162 25.74 -7.96 11.24
CA TRP A 162 27.12 -8.11 10.78
C TRP A 162 27.93 -8.95 11.75
#